data_dfe32d69108ac6025ceb8459751230ce
#
_entry.id   dfe32d69108ac6025ceb8459751230ce
#
_cell.length_a   1.000
_cell.length_b   1.000
_cell.length_c   1.000
_cell.angle_alpha   90.00
_cell.angle_beta   90.00
_cell.angle_gamma   90.00
#
_symmetry.space_group_name_H-M   'P 1'
#
loop_
_entity.id
_entity.type
_entity.pdbx_description
1 polymer ?
#
loop_
_entity_poly.entity_id
_entity_poly.type
_entity_poly.pdbx_seq_one_letter_code
_entity_poly.pdbx_strand_id
1 'polypeptide(L)'
;MDALLERMLESDLLLFSFPLYCYGMPAMLKNLAERMLPLNSMAMAREDGRCVHVGQREYSRLRFAMICGCGFSNARCIFELAVAQFRLLFSEKTTILTVPESLMFSAPEAEIVTAPRHGRVREAGRQYAENGEVGAALLSEIGSPMIPKETCARIVNAASSGEA
;
A
#
# COMPACT_ATOMS: atom_id res chain seq x y z
N MET A 1 8.39 -21.46 -6.57
CA MET A 1 7.60 -20.34 -7.10
C MET A 1 6.18 -20.79 -7.39
N ASP A 2 6.01 -21.92 -8.06
CA ASP A 2 4.67 -22.42 -8.46
C ASP A 2 3.71 -22.57 -7.27
N ALA A 3 4.14 -23.21 -6.17
CA ALA A 3 3.34 -23.32 -4.96
C ALA A 3 2.93 -21.97 -4.33
N LEU A 4 3.71 -20.89 -4.54
CA LEU A 4 3.33 -19.55 -4.10
C LEU A 4 2.24 -18.97 -5.02
N LEU A 5 2.42 -19.11 -6.33
CA LEU A 5 1.44 -18.63 -7.30
C LEU A 5 0.10 -19.38 -7.16
N GLU A 6 0.15 -20.69 -6.92
CA GLU A 6 -1.05 -21.51 -6.64
C GLU A 6 -1.81 -20.97 -5.42
N ARG A 7 -1.12 -20.74 -4.29
CA ARG A 7 -1.74 -20.16 -3.10
C ARG A 7 -2.30 -18.75 -3.32
N MET A 8 -1.63 -17.95 -4.16
CA MET A 8 -2.13 -16.63 -4.52
C MET A 8 -3.44 -16.77 -5.31
N LEU A 9 -3.53 -17.71 -6.25
CA LEU A 9 -4.75 -17.95 -7.02
C LEU A 9 -5.91 -18.53 -6.19
N GLU A 10 -5.61 -19.24 -5.11
CA GLU A 10 -6.61 -19.74 -4.15
C GLU A 10 -7.16 -18.68 -3.21
N SER A 11 -6.53 -17.49 -3.15
CA SER A 11 -6.91 -16.40 -2.27
C SER A 11 -8.04 -15.56 -2.88
N ASP A 12 -8.83 -14.88 -2.02
CA ASP A 12 -9.82 -13.89 -2.44
C ASP A 12 -9.21 -12.48 -2.52
N LEU A 13 -8.15 -12.23 -1.76
CA LEU A 13 -7.49 -10.95 -1.62
C LEU A 13 -5.98 -11.13 -1.49
N LEU A 14 -5.22 -10.36 -2.26
CA LEU A 14 -3.79 -10.19 -2.06
C LEU A 14 -3.54 -8.81 -1.46
N LEU A 15 -3.15 -8.79 -0.19
CA LEU A 15 -2.78 -7.59 0.54
C LEU A 15 -1.26 -7.43 0.54
N PHE A 16 -0.78 -6.36 -0.08
CA PHE A 16 0.63 -5.98 -0.11
C PHE A 16 0.89 -4.90 0.94
N SER A 17 1.67 -5.22 1.96
CA SER A 17 2.08 -4.27 3.00
C SER A 17 3.60 -4.07 2.94
N PHE A 18 4.05 -2.83 2.71
CA PHE A 18 5.47 -2.54 2.54
C PHE A 18 5.83 -1.09 2.86
N PRO A 19 7.06 -0.83 3.29
CA PRO A 19 7.59 0.52 3.38
C PRO A 19 7.96 1.04 2.00
N LEU A 20 7.79 2.34 1.79
CA LEU A 20 8.23 3.02 0.59
C LEU A 20 9.76 3.13 0.57
N TYR A 21 10.40 2.50 -0.40
CA TYR A 21 11.84 2.62 -0.63
C TYR A 21 12.11 3.27 -1.99
N CYS A 22 12.98 4.29 -1.98
CA CYS A 22 13.33 5.03 -3.21
C CYS A 22 12.09 5.44 -4.02
N TYR A 23 11.05 5.92 -3.33
CA TYR A 23 9.76 6.37 -3.90
C TYR A 23 8.96 5.28 -4.62
N GLY A 24 9.27 4.00 -4.42
CA GLY A 24 8.62 2.89 -5.11
C GLY A 24 8.45 1.65 -4.25
N MET A 25 8.03 0.57 -4.90
CA MET A 25 7.97 -0.75 -4.27
C MET A 25 9.38 -1.28 -3.96
N PRO A 26 9.56 -1.98 -2.83
CA PRO A 26 10.79 -2.74 -2.56
C PRO A 26 11.10 -3.73 -3.69
N ALA A 27 12.39 -3.94 -3.96
CA ALA A 27 12.85 -4.83 -5.05
C ALA A 27 12.26 -6.25 -4.95
N MET A 28 12.06 -6.78 -3.74
CA MET A 28 11.42 -8.09 -3.54
C MET A 28 10.00 -8.13 -4.08
N LEU A 29 9.20 -7.08 -3.86
CA LEU A 29 7.81 -7.03 -4.36
C LEU A 29 7.78 -6.83 -5.86
N LYS A 30 8.69 -6.03 -6.41
CA LYS A 30 8.82 -5.89 -7.85
C LYS A 30 9.20 -7.22 -8.50
N ASN A 31 10.14 -7.96 -7.90
CA ASN A 31 10.52 -9.30 -8.34
C ASN A 31 9.33 -10.28 -8.29
N LEU A 32 8.52 -10.24 -7.22
CA LEU A 32 7.31 -11.04 -7.13
C LEU A 32 6.32 -10.68 -8.25
N ALA A 33 6.05 -9.39 -8.46
CA ALA A 33 5.15 -8.93 -9.52
C ALA A 33 5.60 -9.40 -10.92
N GLU A 34 6.89 -9.36 -11.20
CA GLU A 34 7.45 -9.89 -12.46
C GLU A 34 7.25 -11.40 -12.58
N ARG A 35 7.35 -12.13 -11.48
CA ARG A 35 7.12 -13.59 -11.47
C ARG A 35 5.64 -13.98 -11.53
N MET A 36 4.73 -13.01 -11.36
CA MET A 36 3.29 -13.21 -11.57
C MET A 36 2.89 -13.10 -13.07
N LEU A 37 3.79 -12.67 -13.96
CA LEU A 37 3.49 -12.55 -15.39
C LEU A 37 2.85 -13.80 -16.01
N PRO A 38 3.24 -15.04 -15.64
CA PRO A 38 2.59 -16.25 -16.17
C PRO A 38 1.10 -16.39 -15.82
N LEU A 39 0.60 -15.62 -14.84
CA LEU A 39 -0.82 -15.57 -14.49
C LEU A 39 -1.65 -14.76 -15.49
N ASN A 40 -1.00 -14.02 -16.39
CA ASN A 40 -1.63 -13.30 -17.48
C ASN A 40 -1.49 -14.09 -18.79
N SER A 41 -2.50 -13.98 -19.65
CA SER A 41 -2.41 -14.49 -21.01
C SER A 41 -1.68 -13.49 -21.91
N MET A 42 -1.20 -13.95 -23.07
CA MET A 42 -0.66 -13.06 -24.10
C MET A 42 -1.75 -12.25 -24.82
N ALA A 43 -3.03 -12.59 -24.60
CA ALA A 43 -4.15 -11.85 -25.16
C ALA A 43 -4.21 -10.46 -24.53
N MET A 44 -4.52 -9.46 -25.34
CA MET A 44 -4.67 -8.08 -24.92
C MET A 44 -6.11 -7.64 -25.06
N ALA A 45 -6.59 -6.88 -24.07
CA ALA A 45 -7.86 -6.20 -24.10
C ALA A 45 -7.66 -4.68 -23.93
N ARG A 46 -8.69 -3.89 -24.21
CA ARG A 46 -8.74 -2.47 -23.87
C ARG A 46 -9.64 -2.27 -22.67
N GLU A 47 -9.09 -1.69 -21.62
CA GLU A 47 -9.82 -1.24 -20.44
C GLU A 47 -9.51 0.24 -20.20
N ASP A 48 -10.53 1.08 -20.12
CA ASP A 48 -10.42 2.53 -19.87
C ASP A 48 -9.39 3.24 -20.79
N GLY A 49 -9.35 2.82 -22.08
CA GLY A 49 -8.45 3.39 -23.08
C GLY A 49 -7.01 2.84 -23.05
N ARG A 50 -6.68 1.92 -22.13
CA ARG A 50 -5.37 1.28 -22.00
C ARG A 50 -5.39 -0.13 -22.59
N CYS A 51 -4.24 -0.57 -23.11
CA CYS A 51 -4.03 -1.96 -23.43
C CYS A 51 -3.58 -2.69 -22.17
N VAL A 52 -4.27 -3.76 -21.81
CA VAL A 52 -3.97 -4.62 -20.66
C VAL A 52 -3.88 -6.07 -21.10
N HIS A 53 -3.05 -6.86 -20.46
CA HIS A 53 -3.07 -8.31 -20.63
C HIS A 53 -4.28 -8.90 -19.91
N VAL A 54 -4.98 -9.79 -20.57
CA VAL A 54 -6.11 -10.51 -19.98
C VAL A 54 -5.58 -11.51 -18.96
N GLY A 55 -5.95 -11.36 -17.70
CA GLY A 55 -5.64 -12.34 -16.64
C GLY A 55 -6.29 -13.70 -16.94
N GLN A 56 -5.69 -14.78 -16.47
CA GLN A 56 -6.38 -16.06 -16.42
C GLN A 56 -7.63 -15.95 -15.53
N ARG A 57 -8.59 -16.85 -15.70
CA ARG A 57 -9.89 -16.76 -15.01
C ARG A 57 -9.74 -16.63 -13.48
N GLU A 58 -8.84 -17.42 -12.91
CA GLU A 58 -8.56 -17.44 -11.47
C GLU A 58 -7.90 -16.14 -11.02
N TYR A 59 -6.99 -15.59 -11.82
CA TYR A 59 -6.32 -14.33 -11.54
C TYR A 59 -7.26 -13.12 -11.63
N SER A 60 -8.17 -13.10 -12.59
CA SER A 60 -9.10 -11.98 -12.81
C SER A 60 -10.14 -11.80 -11.69
N ARG A 61 -10.33 -12.82 -10.83
CA ARG A 61 -11.22 -12.74 -9.66
C ARG A 61 -10.53 -12.20 -8.41
N LEU A 62 -9.19 -12.16 -8.40
CA LEU A 62 -8.42 -11.67 -7.25
C LEU A 62 -8.69 -10.19 -7.00
N ARG A 63 -8.83 -9.85 -5.75
CA ARG A 63 -8.83 -8.47 -5.30
C ARG A 63 -7.45 -8.11 -4.79
N PHE A 64 -7.08 -6.83 -4.94
CA PHE A 64 -5.79 -6.33 -4.54
C PHE A 64 -5.96 -5.17 -3.57
N ALA A 65 -5.13 -5.13 -2.54
CA ALA A 65 -5.03 -4.00 -1.64
C ALA A 65 -3.56 -3.70 -1.32
N MET A 66 -3.27 -2.42 -1.08
CA MET A 66 -1.95 -1.94 -0.73
C MET A 66 -1.99 -1.16 0.57
N ILE A 67 -1.06 -1.46 1.47
CA ILE A 67 -0.71 -0.61 2.60
C ILE A 67 0.74 -0.20 2.41
N CYS A 68 0.98 1.09 2.20
CA CYS A 68 2.33 1.62 2.00
C CYS A 68 2.65 2.68 3.04
N GLY A 69 3.71 2.46 3.82
CA GLY A 69 4.20 3.39 4.83
C GLY A 69 5.43 4.15 4.39
N CYS A 70 5.63 5.37 4.90
CA CYS A 70 6.89 6.09 4.78
C CYS A 70 7.20 6.90 6.03
N GLY A 71 8.46 7.29 6.20
CA GLY A 71 8.91 8.10 7.35
C GLY A 71 8.58 9.59 7.27
N PHE A 72 8.10 10.08 6.13
CA PHE A 72 7.86 11.51 5.92
C PHE A 72 6.45 11.93 6.35
N SER A 73 6.32 13.14 6.92
CA SER A 73 5.05 13.71 7.35
C SER A 73 4.18 14.16 6.17
N ASN A 74 4.74 14.89 5.22
CA ASN A 74 4.01 15.36 4.03
C ASN A 74 4.29 14.45 2.84
N ALA A 75 3.63 13.30 2.82
CA ALA A 75 3.99 12.21 1.94
C ALA A 75 3.09 12.07 0.69
N ARG A 76 2.11 12.96 0.48
CA ARG A 76 1.14 12.79 -0.62
C ARG A 76 1.84 12.61 -1.98
N CYS A 77 2.70 13.53 -2.38
CA CYS A 77 3.44 13.44 -3.65
C CYS A 77 4.46 12.28 -3.66
N ILE A 78 4.94 11.87 -2.49
CA ILE A 78 5.94 10.81 -2.34
C ILE A 78 5.35 9.44 -2.66
N PHE A 79 4.07 9.21 -2.34
CA PHE A 79 3.38 7.95 -2.63
C PHE A 79 2.90 7.84 -4.08
N GLU A 80 2.78 8.94 -4.82
CA GLU A 80 2.15 8.96 -6.16
C GLU A 80 2.73 7.93 -7.12
N LEU A 81 4.06 7.80 -7.17
CA LEU A 81 4.72 6.84 -8.06
C LEU A 81 4.42 5.39 -7.67
N ALA A 82 4.50 5.05 -6.39
CA ALA A 82 4.20 3.70 -5.93
C ALA A 82 2.72 3.34 -6.13
N VAL A 83 1.82 4.29 -5.89
CA VAL A 83 0.37 4.13 -6.12
C VAL A 83 0.09 3.93 -7.60
N ALA A 84 0.65 4.76 -8.47
CA ALA A 84 0.46 4.64 -9.91
C ALA A 84 1.02 3.30 -10.43
N GLN A 85 2.23 2.92 -10.00
CA GLN A 85 2.82 1.63 -10.36
C GLN A 85 1.95 0.46 -9.91
N PHE A 86 1.43 0.50 -8.68
CA PHE A 86 0.61 -0.58 -8.13
C PHE A 86 -0.70 -0.74 -8.91
N ARG A 87 -1.37 0.36 -9.22
CA ARG A 87 -2.59 0.34 -10.04
C ARG A 87 -2.37 -0.19 -11.44
N LEU A 88 -1.28 0.21 -12.09
CA LEU A 88 -0.91 -0.29 -13.41
C LEU A 88 -0.61 -1.80 -13.42
N LEU A 89 -0.01 -2.31 -12.34
CA LEU A 89 0.35 -3.73 -12.24
C LEU A 89 -0.85 -4.61 -11.91
N PHE A 90 -1.77 -4.14 -11.09
CA PHE A 90 -2.81 -4.99 -10.53
C PHE A 90 -4.22 -4.56 -10.95
N SER A 91 -4.71 -3.38 -10.53
CA SER A 91 -6.01 -2.85 -10.92
C SER A 91 -6.21 -1.41 -10.48
N GLU A 92 -6.91 -0.62 -11.28
CA GLU A 92 -7.39 0.72 -10.87
C GLU A 92 -8.36 0.67 -9.67
N LYS A 93 -9.08 -0.44 -9.51
CA LYS A 93 -10.03 -0.66 -8.40
C LYS A 93 -9.36 -1.10 -7.09
N THR A 94 -8.04 -1.06 -7.04
CA THR A 94 -7.29 -1.46 -5.84
C THR A 94 -7.53 -0.51 -4.68
N THR A 95 -7.81 -1.07 -3.50
CA THR A 95 -7.85 -0.29 -2.25
C THR A 95 -6.44 0.05 -1.80
N ILE A 96 -6.15 1.33 -1.60
CA ILE A 96 -4.81 1.83 -1.28
C ILE A 96 -4.84 2.64 0.01
N LEU A 97 -4.10 2.18 1.00
CA LEU A 97 -3.82 2.89 2.24
C LEU A 97 -2.39 3.40 2.21
N THR A 98 -2.21 4.71 2.26
CA THR A 98 -0.91 5.35 2.44
C THR A 98 -0.78 5.82 3.88
N VAL A 99 0.32 5.50 4.54
CA VAL A 99 0.54 5.79 5.95
C VAL A 99 1.81 6.61 6.10
N PRO A 100 1.69 7.96 6.19
CA PRO A 100 2.82 8.81 6.50
C PRO A 100 3.33 8.57 7.92
N GLU A 101 4.57 8.95 8.19
CA GLU A 101 5.19 8.87 9.53
C GLU A 101 5.20 7.44 10.10
N SER A 102 5.21 6.42 9.24
CA SER A 102 5.06 5.02 9.64
C SER A 102 6.15 4.52 10.58
N LEU A 103 7.30 5.17 10.66
CA LEU A 103 8.36 4.87 11.62
C LEU A 103 7.91 5.06 13.07
N MET A 104 6.95 5.96 13.33
CA MET A 104 6.43 6.20 14.66
C MET A 104 5.75 4.97 15.28
N PHE A 105 5.26 4.03 14.47
CA PHE A 105 4.64 2.80 14.97
C PHE A 105 5.64 1.83 15.62
N SER A 106 6.94 2.05 15.42
CA SER A 106 8.00 1.26 16.06
C SER A 106 8.48 1.87 17.40
N ALA A 107 8.00 3.07 17.76
CA ALA A 107 8.42 3.81 18.93
C ALA A 107 7.32 3.73 20.01
N PRO A 108 7.53 3.02 21.12
CA PRO A 108 6.54 2.88 22.20
C PRO A 108 6.09 4.24 22.77
N GLU A 109 6.98 5.21 22.83
CA GLU A 109 6.71 6.57 23.30
C GLU A 109 5.76 7.34 22.36
N ALA A 110 5.60 6.91 21.12
CA ALA A 110 4.69 7.51 20.16
C ALA A 110 3.27 6.90 20.20
N GLU A 111 2.99 5.96 21.10
CA GLU A 111 1.70 5.25 21.16
C GLU A 111 0.51 6.21 21.26
N ILE A 112 0.63 7.28 22.02
CA ILE A 112 -0.43 8.29 22.20
C ILE A 112 -0.84 8.93 20.85
N VAL A 113 0.11 9.07 19.93
CA VAL A 113 -0.09 9.64 18.59
C VAL A 113 -0.55 8.57 17.58
N THR A 114 -0.02 7.36 17.72
CA THR A 114 -0.26 6.28 16.73
C THR A 114 -1.52 5.47 17.01
N ALA A 115 -1.98 5.38 18.28
CA ALA A 115 -3.16 4.60 18.64
C ALA A 115 -4.44 5.01 17.89
N PRO A 116 -4.76 6.31 17.70
CA PRO A 116 -5.90 6.71 16.87
C PRO A 116 -5.79 6.21 15.44
N ARG A 117 -4.58 6.22 14.86
CA ARG A 117 -4.32 5.73 13.51
C ARG A 117 -4.52 4.22 13.41
N HIS A 118 -4.08 3.45 14.39
CA HIS A 118 -4.36 2.01 14.48
C HIS A 118 -5.88 1.74 14.47
N GLY A 119 -6.66 2.55 15.21
CA GLY A 119 -8.11 2.47 15.19
C GLY A 119 -8.70 2.68 13.80
N ARG A 120 -8.20 3.68 13.07
CA ARG A 120 -8.66 3.98 11.70
C ARG A 120 -8.29 2.88 10.69
N VAL A 121 -7.09 2.32 10.80
CA VAL A 121 -6.68 1.19 9.93
C VAL A 121 -7.51 -0.06 10.22
N ARG A 122 -7.83 -0.33 11.50
CA ARG A 122 -8.74 -1.44 11.87
C ARG A 122 -10.14 -1.22 11.31
N GLU A 123 -10.66 0.00 11.38
CA GLU A 123 -11.94 0.37 10.80
C GLU A 123 -11.94 0.20 9.27
N ALA A 124 -10.85 0.58 8.59
CA ALA A 124 -10.70 0.35 7.16
C ALA A 124 -10.74 -1.15 6.82
N GLY A 125 -10.08 -1.99 7.62
CA GLY A 125 -10.15 -3.44 7.47
C GLY A 125 -11.57 -4.00 7.63
N ARG A 126 -12.34 -3.47 8.60
CA ARG A 126 -13.75 -3.83 8.81
C ARG A 126 -14.61 -3.44 7.60
N GLN A 127 -14.51 -2.19 7.14
CA GLN A 127 -15.26 -1.71 5.95
C GLN A 127 -14.93 -2.55 4.73
N TYR A 128 -13.64 -2.86 4.53
CA TYR A 128 -13.22 -3.68 3.40
C TYR A 128 -13.79 -5.10 3.47
N ALA A 129 -13.81 -5.72 4.66
CA ALA A 129 -14.36 -7.06 4.83
C ALA A 129 -15.88 -7.10 4.58
N GLU A 130 -16.61 -6.06 4.98
CA GLU A 130 -18.07 -5.98 4.85
C GLU A 130 -18.51 -5.57 3.44
N ASN A 131 -17.82 -4.62 2.82
CA ASN A 131 -18.27 -3.94 1.60
C ASN A 131 -17.37 -4.21 0.38
N GLY A 132 -16.18 -4.78 0.56
CA GLY A 132 -15.17 -4.94 -0.49
C GLY A 132 -14.40 -3.67 -0.83
N GLU A 133 -14.68 -2.56 -0.15
CA GLU A 133 -14.06 -1.25 -0.36
C GLU A 133 -13.96 -0.46 0.95
N VAL A 134 -13.16 0.58 0.94
CA VAL A 134 -12.99 1.52 2.06
C VAL A 134 -13.41 2.91 1.63
N GLY A 135 -14.19 3.58 2.46
CA GLY A 135 -14.69 4.93 2.17
C GLY A 135 -13.54 5.95 1.99
N ALA A 136 -13.68 6.82 0.99
CA ALA A 136 -12.67 7.82 0.62
C ALA A 136 -12.30 8.75 1.79
N ALA A 137 -13.25 9.10 2.63
CA ALA A 137 -13.01 9.92 3.82
C ALA A 137 -12.03 9.24 4.80
N LEU A 138 -12.24 7.94 5.06
CA LEU A 138 -11.37 7.17 5.96
C LEU A 138 -9.99 6.97 5.35
N LEU A 139 -9.88 6.70 4.04
CA LEU A 139 -8.59 6.63 3.34
C LEU A 139 -7.83 7.96 3.42
N SER A 140 -8.51 9.09 3.25
CA SER A 140 -7.92 10.42 3.37
C SER A 140 -7.45 10.70 4.80
N GLU A 141 -8.21 10.29 5.79
CA GLU A 141 -7.84 10.42 7.21
C GLU A 141 -6.62 9.58 7.55
N ILE A 142 -6.54 8.33 7.08
CA ILE A 142 -5.38 7.46 7.26
C ILE A 142 -4.15 8.05 6.56
N GLY A 143 -4.31 8.64 5.39
CA GLY A 143 -3.24 9.26 4.61
C GLY A 143 -2.79 10.64 5.09
N SER A 144 -3.43 11.21 6.11
CA SER A 144 -3.06 12.52 6.65
C SER A 144 -1.90 12.41 7.64
N PRO A 145 -1.06 13.45 7.80
CA PRO A 145 -0.03 13.48 8.84
C PRO A 145 -0.61 13.30 10.25
N MET A 146 0.11 12.61 11.12
CA MET A 146 -0.26 12.44 12.54
C MET A 146 0.25 13.57 13.41
N ILE A 147 1.36 14.21 13.02
CA ILE A 147 1.98 15.32 13.74
C ILE A 147 2.28 16.48 12.78
N PRO A 148 2.47 17.70 13.31
CA PRO A 148 2.92 18.83 12.50
C PRO A 148 4.26 18.54 11.81
N LYS A 149 4.41 18.98 10.56
CA LYS A 149 5.58 18.76 9.72
C LYS A 149 6.90 19.19 10.40
N GLU A 150 6.87 20.34 11.08
CA GLU A 150 8.04 20.89 11.79
C GLU A 150 8.44 20.01 12.96
N THR A 151 7.47 19.41 13.65
CA THR A 151 7.70 18.47 14.75
C THR A 151 8.32 17.17 14.21
N CYS A 152 7.80 16.64 13.12
CA CYS A 152 8.38 15.46 12.46
C CYS A 152 9.84 15.70 12.07
N ALA A 153 10.13 16.80 11.39
CA ALA A 153 11.50 17.16 10.98
C ALA A 153 12.46 17.28 12.19
N ARG A 154 12.00 17.89 13.29
CA ARG A 154 12.80 18.01 14.51
C ARG A 154 13.13 16.65 15.13
N ILE A 155 12.14 15.74 15.22
CA ILE A 155 12.35 14.39 15.78
C ILE A 155 13.37 13.62 14.93
N VAL A 156 13.20 13.63 13.60
CA VAL A 156 14.10 12.91 12.69
C VAL A 156 15.53 13.47 12.77
N ASN A 157 15.69 14.79 12.82
CA ASN A 157 17.00 15.43 12.90
C ASN A 157 17.70 15.13 14.25
N ALA A 158 16.97 15.17 15.37
CA ALA A 158 17.50 14.85 16.68
C ALA A 158 17.99 13.40 16.75
N ALA A 159 17.21 12.46 16.23
CA ALA A 159 17.62 11.06 16.13
C ALA A 159 18.87 10.86 15.25
N SER A 160 19.05 11.67 14.22
CA SER A 160 20.19 11.61 13.31
C SER A 160 21.46 12.23 13.90
N SER A 161 21.33 13.22 14.80
CA SER A 161 22.47 13.88 15.46
C SER A 161 22.98 13.12 16.69
N GLY A 162 22.30 12.07 17.13
CA GLY A 162 22.64 11.33 18.34
C GLY A 162 22.31 12.06 19.64
N GLU A 163 21.45 13.06 19.59
CA GLU A 163 20.98 13.89 20.72
C GLU A 163 19.65 13.36 21.32
N ALA A 164 19.26 12.11 20.97
CA ALA A 164 18.04 11.47 21.43
C ALA A 164 18.30 10.48 22.59
#